data_0456468b8ef23ca7f4e5c1e11b25e784
#
_entry.id   0456468b8ef23ca7f4e5c1e11b25e784
#
_cell.length_a   1.000
_cell.length_b   1.000
_cell.length_c   1.000
_cell.angle_alpha   90.00
_cell.angle_beta   90.00
_cell.angle_gamma   90.00
#
_symmetry.space_group_name_H-M   'P 1'
#
loop_
_entity.id
_entity.type
_entity.pdbx_description
1 polymer ?
#
loop_
_entity_poly.entity_id
_entity_poly.type
_entity_poly.pdbx_seq_one_letter_code
_entity_poly.pdbx_strand_id
1 'polypeptide(L)'
;MVALARVTRDLDEPRGPDVLCSIEVPAAWFEVGATLQISLPRLLSCARCDGGGCDACGRRGAFDQRTAGIAEEVAIVLPLQPRGGSTAVRLRLPALGARAPAETELPPGHLLLTVVPRRAEPGWVPAANVTALDLPQREPAFFVWARQLRQRWLVLRERQLALQEQLSPYRLWILALLAVLVSWYCLLLLRSH
;
A
#
# COMPACT_ATOMS: atom_id res chain seq x y z
N MET A 1 7.91 8.21 -7.86
CA MET A 1 8.28 7.82 -9.24
C MET A 1 9.58 7.04 -9.17
N VAL A 2 9.54 5.72 -9.29
CA VAL A 2 10.76 4.91 -9.48
C VAL A 2 11.16 5.11 -10.93
N ALA A 3 12.36 5.66 -11.17
CA ALA A 3 12.82 5.94 -12.52
C ALA A 3 12.86 4.65 -13.33
N LEU A 4 12.21 4.62 -14.50
CA LEU A 4 12.17 3.49 -15.43
C LEU A 4 13.58 2.91 -15.72
N ALA A 5 14.60 3.76 -15.72
CA ALA A 5 16.00 3.38 -15.92
C ALA A 5 16.56 2.46 -14.82
N ARG A 6 15.98 2.46 -13.60
CA ARG A 6 16.41 1.56 -12.52
C ARG A 6 15.81 0.17 -12.67
N VAL A 7 14.60 0.09 -13.24
CA VAL A 7 13.91 -1.18 -13.51
C VAL A 7 14.60 -1.95 -14.63
N THR A 8 15.11 -1.27 -15.65
CA THR A 8 15.79 -1.92 -16.79
C THR A 8 17.18 -2.42 -16.41
N ARG A 9 17.97 -1.70 -15.59
CA ARG A 9 19.29 -2.17 -15.13
C ARG A 9 19.21 -3.48 -14.35
N ASP A 10 18.26 -3.62 -13.43
CA ASP A 10 18.06 -4.86 -12.67
C ASP A 10 17.64 -6.05 -13.55
N LEU A 11 17.10 -5.80 -14.75
CA LEU A 11 16.71 -6.85 -15.69
C LEU A 11 17.89 -7.47 -16.42
N ASP A 12 18.95 -6.68 -16.62
CA ASP A 12 20.10 -7.04 -17.45
C ASP A 12 21.27 -7.62 -16.61
N GLU A 13 21.19 -7.54 -15.26
CA GLU A 13 22.21 -8.13 -14.42
C GLU A 13 22.19 -9.67 -14.51
N PRO A 14 23.35 -10.32 -14.74
CA PRO A 14 23.43 -11.77 -14.80
C PRO A 14 23.05 -12.37 -13.45
N ARG A 15 22.12 -13.32 -13.47
CA ARG A 15 21.59 -13.98 -12.26
C ARG A 15 21.09 -15.38 -12.60
N GLY A 16 20.71 -16.10 -11.56
CA GLY A 16 20.02 -17.38 -11.67
C GLY A 16 18.68 -17.27 -12.40
N PRO A 17 18.06 -18.39 -12.75
CA PRO A 17 16.79 -18.42 -13.47
C PRO A 17 15.63 -17.84 -12.64
N ASP A 18 14.82 -17.03 -13.29
CA ASP A 18 13.57 -16.54 -12.71
C ASP A 18 12.50 -17.65 -12.72
N VAL A 19 11.63 -17.66 -11.71
CA VAL A 19 10.55 -18.63 -11.56
C VAL A 19 9.18 -17.95 -11.47
N LEU A 20 8.15 -18.64 -11.93
CA LEU A 20 6.76 -18.18 -11.93
C LEU A 20 5.96 -18.89 -10.84
N CYS A 21 5.13 -18.12 -10.14
CA CYS A 21 4.08 -18.62 -9.28
C CYS A 21 2.82 -17.80 -9.47
N SER A 22 1.65 -18.45 -9.44
CA SER A 22 0.36 -17.76 -9.50
C SER A 22 -0.50 -18.21 -8.34
N ILE A 23 -1.14 -17.26 -7.69
CA ILE A 23 -2.06 -17.51 -6.57
C ILE A 23 -3.34 -16.74 -6.78
N GLU A 24 -4.46 -17.28 -6.29
CA GLU A 24 -5.75 -16.61 -6.26
C GLU A 24 -6.08 -16.22 -4.81
N VAL A 25 -6.51 -14.98 -4.61
CA VAL A 25 -6.87 -14.46 -3.29
C VAL A 25 -8.18 -13.69 -3.36
N PRO A 26 -8.91 -13.55 -2.24
CA PRO A 26 -10.12 -12.73 -2.20
C PRO A 26 -9.83 -11.30 -2.64
N ALA A 27 -10.65 -10.72 -3.52
CA ALA A 27 -10.50 -9.33 -3.96
C ALA A 27 -10.55 -8.34 -2.79
N ALA A 28 -11.31 -8.67 -1.73
CA ALA A 28 -11.37 -7.88 -0.50
C ALA A 28 -10.01 -7.67 0.18
N TRP A 29 -9.06 -8.60 0.01
CA TRP A 29 -7.72 -8.47 0.59
C TRP A 29 -6.88 -7.37 -0.08
N PHE A 30 -7.12 -7.11 -1.37
CA PHE A 30 -6.53 -5.97 -2.05
C PHE A 30 -7.12 -4.62 -1.59
N GLU A 31 -8.39 -4.60 -1.22
CA GLU A 31 -9.03 -3.37 -0.74
C GLU A 31 -8.46 -2.88 0.60
N VAL A 32 -7.89 -3.78 1.39
CA VAL A 32 -7.32 -3.47 2.71
C VAL A 32 -5.80 -3.50 2.71
N GLY A 33 -5.15 -3.95 1.63
CA GLY A 33 -3.70 -4.08 1.59
C GLY A 33 -3.19 -5.17 2.55
N ALA A 34 -3.81 -6.35 2.51
CA ALA A 34 -3.50 -7.45 3.42
C ALA A 34 -2.04 -7.90 3.30
N THR A 35 -1.45 -8.31 4.41
CA THR A 35 -0.16 -9.03 4.44
C THR A 35 -0.43 -10.52 4.34
N LEU A 36 0.18 -11.16 3.35
CA LEU A 36 0.02 -12.58 3.08
C LEU A 36 1.29 -13.34 3.38
N GLN A 37 1.15 -14.53 3.94
CA GLN A 37 2.17 -15.56 3.95
C GLN A 37 1.78 -16.63 2.94
N ILE A 38 2.71 -16.97 2.07
CA ILE A 38 2.50 -17.89 0.95
C ILE A 38 3.51 -18.99 1.08
N SER A 39 3.03 -20.22 1.22
CA SER A 39 3.88 -21.41 1.09
C SER A 39 3.99 -21.74 -0.40
N LEU A 40 5.19 -21.64 -0.95
CA LEU A 40 5.42 -21.87 -2.37
C LEU A 40 5.29 -23.36 -2.71
N PRO A 41 4.74 -23.71 -3.89
CA PRO A 41 4.64 -25.10 -4.32
C PRO A 41 6.03 -25.67 -4.56
N ARG A 42 6.17 -26.99 -4.38
CA ARG A 42 7.44 -27.70 -4.57
C ARG A 42 8.03 -27.52 -5.96
N LEU A 43 7.18 -27.46 -6.98
CA LEU A 43 7.59 -27.26 -8.38
C LEU A 43 7.14 -25.85 -8.83
N LEU A 44 8.09 -25.03 -9.25
CA LEU A 44 7.85 -23.68 -9.75
C LEU A 44 8.20 -23.63 -11.24
N SER A 45 7.30 -23.06 -12.05
CA SER A 45 7.50 -22.96 -13.48
C SER A 45 8.69 -22.05 -13.83
N CYS A 46 9.45 -22.41 -14.84
CA CYS A 46 10.52 -21.58 -15.36
C CYS A 46 9.97 -20.37 -16.10
N ALA A 47 10.36 -19.16 -15.70
CA ALA A 47 9.87 -17.93 -16.32
C ALA A 47 10.34 -17.75 -17.78
N ARG A 48 11.47 -18.35 -18.14
CA ARG A 48 12.02 -18.23 -19.50
C ARG A 48 11.23 -19.00 -20.55
N CYS A 49 10.63 -20.13 -20.20
CA CYS A 49 9.92 -21.01 -21.12
C CYS A 49 8.48 -21.30 -20.73
N ASP A 50 7.97 -20.65 -19.68
CA ASP A 50 6.61 -20.81 -19.16
C ASP A 50 6.19 -22.28 -19.01
N GLY A 51 7.09 -23.10 -18.51
CA GLY A 51 6.87 -24.52 -18.31
C GLY A 51 7.19 -25.42 -19.52
N GLY A 52 7.51 -24.88 -20.70
CA GLY A 52 7.72 -25.64 -21.92
C GLY A 52 9.09 -26.35 -22.02
N GLY A 53 10.01 -26.03 -21.12
CA GLY A 53 11.37 -26.60 -21.14
C GLY A 53 12.37 -25.80 -21.97
N CYS A 54 13.49 -25.38 -21.37
CA CYS A 54 14.60 -24.68 -22.02
C CYS A 54 15.92 -25.05 -21.34
N ASP A 55 17.03 -24.56 -21.87
CA ASP A 55 18.35 -24.83 -21.31
C ASP A 55 18.51 -24.28 -19.88
N ALA A 56 17.90 -23.14 -19.56
CA ALA A 56 17.97 -22.55 -18.21
C ALA A 56 17.37 -23.45 -17.12
N CYS A 57 16.37 -24.27 -17.44
CA CYS A 57 15.77 -25.23 -16.52
C CYS A 57 16.16 -26.69 -16.81
N GLY A 58 17.19 -26.91 -17.62
CA GLY A 58 17.61 -28.25 -18.04
C GLY A 58 16.50 -29.02 -18.75
N ARG A 59 15.71 -28.34 -19.58
CA ARG A 59 14.55 -28.86 -20.35
C ARG A 59 13.40 -29.43 -19.53
N ARG A 60 13.38 -29.18 -18.19
CA ARG A 60 12.34 -29.70 -17.27
C ARG A 60 11.08 -28.83 -17.23
N GLY A 61 11.14 -27.60 -17.70
CA GLY A 61 10.04 -26.62 -17.61
C GLY A 61 9.81 -26.03 -16.22
N ALA A 62 10.34 -26.66 -15.18
CA ALA A 62 10.16 -26.25 -13.79
C ALA A 62 11.42 -26.49 -12.96
N PHE A 63 11.46 -25.84 -11.79
CA PHE A 63 12.49 -26.01 -10.76
C PHE A 63 11.87 -26.66 -9.53
N ASP A 64 12.54 -27.67 -8.98
CA ASP A 64 12.23 -28.20 -7.66
C ASP A 64 12.74 -27.20 -6.62
N GLN A 65 11.86 -26.74 -5.76
CA GLN A 65 12.11 -25.70 -4.75
C GLN A 65 13.33 -26.02 -3.88
N ARG A 66 13.43 -27.26 -3.39
CA ARG A 66 14.52 -27.68 -2.49
C ARG A 66 15.86 -27.74 -3.20
N THR A 67 15.92 -28.33 -4.38
CA THR A 67 17.16 -28.45 -5.14
C THR A 67 17.62 -27.12 -5.71
N ALA A 68 16.67 -26.22 -6.04
CA ALA A 68 16.99 -24.89 -6.57
C ALA A 68 17.26 -23.87 -5.44
N GLY A 69 17.15 -24.24 -4.18
CA GLY A 69 17.40 -23.37 -3.03
C GLY A 69 16.42 -22.19 -2.93
N ILE A 70 15.19 -22.38 -3.40
CA ILE A 70 14.12 -21.39 -3.32
C ILE A 70 13.48 -21.42 -1.92
N ALA A 71 13.13 -20.27 -1.37
CA ALA A 71 12.46 -20.19 -0.08
C ALA A 71 11.14 -20.99 -0.06
N GLU A 72 10.84 -21.66 1.05
CA GLU A 72 9.58 -22.40 1.19
C GLU A 72 8.40 -21.48 1.44
N GLU A 73 8.63 -20.39 2.14
CA GLU A 73 7.59 -19.40 2.49
C GLU A 73 8.03 -17.99 2.14
N VAL A 74 7.08 -17.21 1.72
CA VAL A 74 7.28 -15.79 1.34
C VAL A 74 6.18 -14.94 1.93
N ALA A 75 6.57 -13.84 2.57
CA ALA A 75 5.63 -12.83 3.05
C ALA A 75 5.58 -11.66 2.06
N ILE A 76 4.38 -11.23 1.70
CA ILE A 76 4.14 -10.10 0.81
C ILE A 76 3.06 -9.18 1.35
N VAL A 77 3.13 -7.91 0.97
CA VAL A 77 2.05 -6.95 1.22
C VAL A 77 1.34 -6.68 -0.11
N LEU A 78 0.03 -6.85 -0.14
CA LEU A 78 -0.75 -6.57 -1.34
C LEU A 78 -0.85 -5.05 -1.58
N PRO A 79 -0.68 -4.59 -2.82
CA PRO A 79 -0.94 -3.19 -3.15
C PRO A 79 -2.44 -2.89 -3.01
N LEU A 80 -2.75 -1.73 -2.44
CA LEU A 80 -4.13 -1.25 -2.33
C LEU A 80 -4.76 -1.09 -3.71
N GLN A 81 -5.90 -1.70 -3.93
CA GLN A 81 -6.72 -1.51 -5.11
C GLN A 81 -8.11 -0.95 -4.74
N PRO A 82 -8.71 -0.11 -5.60
CA PRO A 82 -10.05 0.38 -5.37
C PRO A 82 -11.07 -0.78 -5.40
N ARG A 83 -12.20 -0.57 -4.73
CA ARG A 83 -13.29 -1.56 -4.70
C ARG A 83 -13.72 -1.96 -6.11
N GLY A 84 -13.83 -3.25 -6.33
CA GLY A 84 -14.21 -3.81 -7.62
C GLY A 84 -13.07 -3.94 -8.62
N GLY A 85 -11.84 -3.60 -8.24
CA GLY A 85 -10.65 -3.89 -9.03
C GLY A 85 -10.49 -5.41 -9.17
N SER A 86 -10.46 -5.88 -10.43
CA SER A 86 -10.26 -7.30 -10.75
C SER A 86 -8.94 -7.55 -11.48
N THR A 87 -8.03 -6.59 -11.42
CA THR A 87 -6.77 -6.65 -12.16
C THR A 87 -5.75 -7.49 -11.39
N ALA A 88 -5.23 -8.53 -12.03
CA ALA A 88 -4.12 -9.31 -11.50
C ALA A 88 -2.89 -8.42 -11.32
N VAL A 89 -2.18 -8.61 -10.21
CA VAL A 89 -0.96 -7.89 -9.88
C VAL A 89 0.23 -8.82 -10.04
N ARG A 90 1.24 -8.39 -10.77
CA ARG A 90 2.54 -9.06 -10.84
C ARG A 90 3.51 -8.42 -9.87
N LEU A 91 4.02 -9.22 -8.95
CA LEU A 91 5.05 -8.83 -8.01
C LEU A 91 6.35 -9.51 -8.42
N ARG A 92 7.43 -8.74 -8.43
CA ARG A 92 8.77 -9.25 -8.65
C ARG A 92 9.50 -9.26 -7.30
N LEU A 93 9.82 -10.44 -6.82
CA LEU A 93 10.47 -10.64 -5.55
C LEU A 93 11.95 -11.00 -5.82
N PRO A 94 12.88 -10.10 -5.52
CA PRO A 94 14.29 -10.29 -5.84
C PRO A 94 14.91 -11.40 -4.99
N ALA A 95 15.85 -12.11 -5.58
CA ALA A 95 16.63 -13.17 -4.96
C ALA A 95 15.81 -14.37 -4.38
N LEU A 96 14.55 -14.52 -4.79
CA LEU A 96 13.67 -15.63 -4.41
C LEU A 96 13.42 -16.61 -5.56
N GLY A 97 14.16 -16.49 -6.66
CA GLY A 97 14.12 -17.44 -7.77
C GLY A 97 15.11 -18.59 -7.61
N ALA A 98 15.32 -19.33 -8.66
CA ALA A 98 16.24 -20.47 -8.66
C ALA A 98 17.70 -19.99 -8.56
N ARG A 99 18.52 -20.77 -7.86
CA ARG A 99 19.96 -20.56 -7.82
C ARG A 99 20.58 -20.86 -9.19
N ALA A 100 21.56 -20.08 -9.55
CA ALA A 100 22.41 -20.40 -10.70
C ALA A 100 23.23 -21.68 -10.42
N PRO A 101 23.76 -22.34 -11.46
CA PRO A 101 24.71 -23.45 -11.28
C PRO A 101 25.87 -23.04 -10.35
N ALA A 102 26.31 -23.94 -9.49
CA ALA A 102 27.32 -23.68 -8.45
C ALA A 102 28.63 -23.07 -8.99
N GLU A 103 28.90 -23.30 -10.25
CA GLU A 103 30.14 -22.84 -10.92
C GLU A 103 30.12 -21.33 -11.24
N THR A 104 28.96 -20.65 -11.14
CA THR A 104 28.80 -19.28 -11.68
C THR A 104 28.74 -18.19 -10.62
N GLU A 105 28.74 -18.46 -9.34
CA GLU A 105 28.66 -17.47 -8.23
C GLU A 105 27.60 -16.35 -8.44
N LEU A 106 26.63 -16.55 -9.33
CA LEU A 106 25.60 -15.57 -9.63
C LEU A 106 24.53 -15.56 -8.53
N PRO A 107 23.93 -14.38 -8.25
CA PRO A 107 22.84 -14.29 -7.32
C PRO A 107 21.62 -15.10 -7.81
N PRO A 108 20.74 -15.57 -6.92
CA PRO A 108 19.49 -16.22 -7.30
C PRO A 108 18.65 -15.35 -8.23
N GLY A 109 17.86 -15.97 -9.08
CA GLY A 109 16.89 -15.29 -9.90
C GLY A 109 15.77 -14.62 -9.09
N HIS A 110 14.72 -14.17 -9.74
CA HIS A 110 13.56 -13.59 -9.11
C HIS A 110 12.39 -14.55 -9.09
N LEU A 111 11.55 -14.42 -8.07
CA LEU A 111 10.21 -15.00 -8.08
C LEU A 111 9.24 -13.98 -8.67
N LEU A 112 8.63 -14.33 -9.79
CA LEU A 112 7.57 -13.56 -10.45
C LEU A 112 6.22 -14.11 -9.96
N LEU A 113 5.65 -13.44 -8.96
CA LEU A 113 4.39 -13.84 -8.35
C LEU A 113 3.23 -13.08 -8.99
N THR A 114 2.30 -13.82 -9.59
CA THR A 114 1.05 -13.28 -10.09
C THR A 114 -0.05 -13.51 -9.07
N VAL A 115 -0.60 -12.43 -8.51
CA VAL A 115 -1.71 -12.48 -7.57
C VAL A 115 -3.00 -12.07 -8.27
N VAL A 116 -3.93 -13.00 -8.37
CA VAL A 116 -5.20 -12.82 -9.08
C VAL A 116 -6.31 -12.55 -8.06
N PRO A 117 -6.96 -11.37 -8.10
CA PRO A 117 -8.12 -11.12 -7.26
C PRO A 117 -9.32 -11.94 -7.73
N ARG A 118 -9.92 -12.69 -6.84
CA ARG A 118 -11.14 -13.44 -7.11
C ARG A 118 -12.31 -12.91 -6.28
N ARG A 119 -13.46 -12.80 -6.89
CA ARG A 119 -14.69 -12.47 -6.16
C ARG A 119 -15.06 -13.63 -5.24
N ALA A 120 -15.55 -13.30 -4.05
CA ALA A 120 -16.08 -14.30 -3.13
C ALA A 120 -17.33 -14.94 -3.76
N GLU A 121 -17.20 -16.20 -4.15
CA GLU A 121 -18.31 -17.04 -4.58
C GLU A 121 -18.65 -18.00 -3.43
N PRO A 122 -19.93 -18.38 -3.26
CA PRO A 122 -20.30 -19.37 -2.25
C PRO A 122 -19.49 -20.66 -2.40
N GLY A 123 -18.78 -21.04 -1.34
CA GLY A 123 -17.97 -22.26 -1.32
C GLY A 123 -16.53 -22.13 -1.85
N TRP A 124 -16.13 -20.98 -2.42
CA TRP A 124 -14.72 -20.77 -2.77
C TRP A 124 -13.92 -20.34 -1.54
N VAL A 125 -12.80 -20.99 -1.33
CA VAL A 125 -11.80 -20.64 -0.29
C VAL A 125 -10.46 -20.45 -0.95
N PRO A 126 -9.60 -19.57 -0.40
CA PRO A 126 -8.21 -19.44 -0.86
C PRO A 126 -7.49 -20.77 -0.81
N ALA A 127 -6.54 -20.98 -1.68
CA ALA A 127 -5.70 -22.16 -1.63
C ALA A 127 -5.05 -22.30 -0.24
N ALA A 128 -4.94 -23.52 0.27
CA ALA A 128 -4.43 -23.79 1.62
C ALA A 128 -3.00 -23.28 1.87
N ASN A 129 -2.26 -22.99 0.79
CA ASN A 129 -0.91 -22.45 0.84
C ASN A 129 -0.83 -20.92 0.98
N VAL A 130 -1.97 -20.23 1.12
CA VAL A 130 -2.02 -18.77 1.27
C VAL A 130 -2.76 -18.42 2.55
N THR A 131 -2.08 -17.76 3.46
CA THR A 131 -2.65 -17.31 4.74
C THR A 131 -2.53 -15.81 4.86
N ALA A 132 -3.60 -15.13 5.23
CA ALA A 132 -3.53 -13.73 5.61
C ALA A 132 -2.96 -13.62 7.03
N LEU A 133 -1.80 -12.97 7.17
CA LEU A 133 -1.16 -12.71 8.47
C LEU A 133 -1.81 -11.51 9.15
N ASP A 134 -2.08 -10.48 8.38
CA ASP A 134 -2.69 -9.26 8.87
C ASP A 134 -3.74 -8.79 7.85
N LEU A 135 -4.97 -8.74 8.32
CA LEU A 135 -6.08 -8.09 7.63
C LEU A 135 -6.30 -6.77 8.37
N PRO A 136 -5.67 -5.67 7.96
CA PRO A 136 -5.86 -4.41 8.63
C PRO A 136 -7.36 -4.12 8.70
N GLN A 137 -7.88 -4.09 9.92
CA GLN A 137 -9.29 -3.76 10.14
C GLN A 137 -9.51 -2.38 9.56
N ARG A 138 -10.33 -2.30 8.53
CA ARG A 138 -10.69 -1.03 7.92
C ARG A 138 -11.35 -0.20 9.01
N GLU A 139 -10.64 0.81 9.53
CA GLU A 139 -11.28 1.78 10.41
C GLU A 139 -12.54 2.28 9.71
N PRO A 140 -13.72 2.20 10.35
CA PRO A 140 -14.93 2.72 9.75
C PRO A 140 -14.68 4.15 9.27
N ALA A 141 -15.16 4.48 8.07
CA ALA A 141 -14.91 5.79 7.44
C ALA A 141 -15.24 6.96 8.38
N PHE A 142 -16.15 6.74 9.33
CA PHE A 142 -16.47 7.67 10.41
C PHE A 142 -15.26 7.99 11.30
N PHE A 143 -14.45 7.01 11.69
CA PHE A 143 -13.28 7.26 12.55
C PHE A 143 -12.17 8.00 11.80
N VAL A 144 -11.96 7.69 10.52
CA VAL A 144 -11.01 8.42 9.67
C VAL A 144 -11.45 9.87 9.52
N TRP A 145 -12.73 10.10 9.24
CA TRP A 145 -13.33 11.44 9.15
C TRP A 145 -13.27 12.18 10.49
N ALA A 146 -13.62 11.52 11.61
CA ALA A 146 -13.55 12.11 12.93
C ALA A 146 -12.12 12.51 13.32
N ARG A 147 -11.10 11.69 12.96
CA ARG A 147 -9.69 12.01 13.17
C ARG A 147 -9.25 13.23 12.34
N GLN A 148 -9.67 13.31 11.07
CA GLN A 148 -9.39 14.47 10.22
C GLN A 148 -10.08 15.75 10.72
N LEU A 149 -11.33 15.66 11.18
CA LEU A 149 -12.03 16.79 11.80
C LEU A 149 -11.31 17.25 13.07
N ARG A 150 -10.89 16.31 13.93
CA ARG A 150 -10.17 16.64 15.16
C ARG A 150 -8.87 17.38 14.86
N GLN A 151 -8.11 16.95 13.85
CA GLN A 151 -6.90 17.64 13.42
C GLN A 151 -7.19 19.05 12.89
N ARG A 152 -8.23 19.22 12.05
CA ARG A 152 -8.65 20.53 11.58
C ARG A 152 -9.10 21.45 12.72
N TRP A 153 -9.80 20.90 13.70
CA TRP A 153 -10.24 21.63 14.89
C TRP A 153 -9.06 22.12 15.74
N LEU A 154 -8.03 21.29 15.91
CA LEU A 154 -6.82 21.67 16.65
C LEU A 154 -6.11 22.84 15.97
N VAL A 155 -5.94 22.77 14.64
CA VAL A 155 -5.31 23.86 13.87
C VAL A 155 -6.13 25.14 13.93
N LEU A 156 -7.46 25.06 13.88
CA LEU A 156 -8.34 26.23 14.00
C LEU A 156 -8.26 26.83 15.42
N ARG A 157 -8.20 26.00 16.43
CA ARG A 157 -8.07 26.43 17.83
C ARG A 157 -6.74 27.15 18.09
N GLU A 158 -5.64 26.62 17.55
CA GLU A 158 -4.34 27.31 17.61
C GLU A 158 -4.36 28.67 16.93
N ARG A 159 -4.97 28.76 15.75
CA ARG A 159 -5.14 30.03 15.05
C ARG A 159 -6.00 31.02 15.84
N GLN A 160 -7.07 30.54 16.48
CA GLN A 160 -7.91 31.39 17.35
C GLN A 160 -7.13 31.92 18.55
N LEU A 161 -6.32 31.06 19.20
CA LEU A 161 -5.48 31.47 20.33
C LEU A 161 -4.43 32.50 19.89
N ALA A 162 -3.78 32.30 18.76
CA ALA A 162 -2.83 33.25 18.21
C ALA A 162 -3.47 34.61 17.88
N LEU A 163 -4.67 34.61 17.29
CA LEU A 163 -5.43 35.83 17.04
C LEU A 163 -5.87 36.54 18.35
N GLN A 164 -6.22 35.75 19.36
CA GLN A 164 -6.61 36.28 20.66
C GLN A 164 -5.43 36.97 21.38
N GLU A 165 -4.22 36.40 21.23
CA GLU A 165 -2.98 36.97 21.75
C GLU A 165 -2.61 38.27 21.01
N GLN A 166 -2.74 38.30 19.69
CA GLN A 166 -2.50 39.52 18.88
C GLN A 166 -3.51 40.63 19.17
N LEU A 167 -4.76 40.32 19.47
CA LEU A 167 -5.80 41.30 19.75
C LEU A 167 -5.84 41.72 21.23
N SER A 168 -5.12 41.01 22.12
CA SER A 168 -5.09 41.32 23.55
C SER A 168 -4.72 42.77 23.87
N PRO A 169 -3.70 43.39 23.28
CA PRO A 169 -3.35 44.79 23.57
C PRO A 169 -4.40 45.80 23.07
N TYR A 170 -5.19 45.43 22.08
CA TYR A 170 -6.20 46.32 21.47
C TYR A 170 -7.60 46.12 22.05
N ARG A 171 -7.81 45.16 22.91
CA ARG A 171 -9.14 44.81 23.48
C ARG A 171 -9.78 46.02 24.16
N LEU A 172 -9.03 46.74 24.96
CA LEU A 172 -9.52 47.90 25.68
C LEU A 172 -9.88 49.03 24.70
N TRP A 173 -9.08 49.25 23.65
CA TRP A 173 -9.34 50.25 22.62
C TRP A 173 -10.58 49.92 21.80
N ILE A 174 -10.77 48.67 21.43
CA ILE A 174 -11.96 48.20 20.68
C ILE A 174 -13.21 48.39 21.53
N LEU A 175 -13.18 48.04 22.81
CA LEU A 175 -14.29 48.22 23.73
C LEU A 175 -14.61 49.69 23.95
N ALA A 176 -13.60 50.55 24.10
CA ALA A 176 -13.80 51.99 24.20
C ALA A 176 -14.42 52.60 22.94
N LEU A 177 -13.97 52.17 21.77
CA LEU A 177 -14.51 52.64 20.48
C LEU A 177 -15.96 52.20 20.27
N LEU A 178 -16.31 50.97 20.64
CA LEU A 178 -17.68 50.46 20.63
C LEU A 178 -18.59 51.25 21.59
N ALA A 179 -18.08 51.53 22.81
CA ALA A 179 -18.86 52.33 23.78
C ALA A 179 -19.15 53.74 23.26
N VAL A 180 -18.15 54.40 22.62
CA VAL A 180 -18.35 55.72 21.99
C VAL A 180 -19.36 55.66 20.85
N LEU A 181 -19.27 54.63 19.98
CA LEU A 181 -20.21 54.47 18.87
C LEU A 181 -21.65 54.21 19.37
N VAL A 182 -21.82 53.39 20.40
CA VAL A 182 -23.17 53.15 20.99
C VAL A 182 -23.70 54.44 21.62
N SER A 183 -22.86 55.17 22.37
CA SER A 183 -23.29 56.46 22.99
C SER A 183 -23.68 57.46 21.94
N TRP A 184 -22.91 57.57 20.85
CA TRP A 184 -23.21 58.47 19.72
C TRP A 184 -24.51 58.06 19.05
N TYR A 185 -24.74 56.79 18.82
CA TYR A 185 -25.97 56.27 18.23
C TYR A 185 -27.20 56.56 19.12
N CYS A 186 -27.08 56.37 20.43
CA CYS A 186 -28.14 56.72 21.39
C CYS A 186 -28.47 58.23 21.36
N LEU A 187 -27.46 59.12 21.27
CA LEU A 187 -27.65 60.54 21.16
C LEU A 187 -28.36 60.95 19.87
N LEU A 188 -28.04 60.29 18.75
CA LEU A 188 -28.73 60.54 17.49
C LEU A 188 -30.21 60.13 17.55
N LEU A 189 -30.53 59.00 18.19
CA LEU A 189 -31.91 58.56 18.38
C LEU A 189 -32.72 59.52 19.28
N LEU A 190 -32.11 60.06 20.35
CA LEU A 190 -32.76 61.04 21.21
C LEU A 190 -32.99 62.40 20.54
N ARG A 191 -32.21 62.73 19.49
CA ARG A 191 -32.33 63.99 18.77
C ARG A 191 -33.35 63.92 17.60
N SER A 192 -33.76 62.70 17.23
CA SER A 192 -34.75 62.45 16.18
C SER A 192 -36.18 62.34 16.68
N HIS A 193 -36.40 62.43 17.98
CA HIS A 193 -37.68 62.53 18.67
C HIS A 193 -37.81 63.93 19.25
#